data_b8fa626b7560725b526b794959c206a5
#
_entry.id   b8fa626b7560725b526b794959c206a5
#
_cell.length_a   1.000
_cell.length_b   1.000
_cell.length_c   1.000
_cell.angle_alpha   90.00
_cell.angle_beta   90.00
_cell.angle_gamma   90.00
#
_symmetry.space_group_name_H-M   'P 1'
#
loop_
_entity.id
_entity.type
_entity.pdbx_description
1 polymer ?
#
loop_
_entity_poly.entity_id
_entity_poly.type
_entity_poly.pdbx_seq_one_letter_code
_entity_poly.pdbx_strand_id
1 'polypeptide(L)'
;MDVQQEVLHVLDETLSLGGRALRYSRDTHLMGSVPELDSMAVVTLITGLEDRFGIVVDDDDIDGDTFASVGSLVDFVAGKVAA
;
A
#
# COMPACT_ATOMS: atom_id res chain seq x y z
N MET A 1 1.54 -13.70 9.88
CA MET A 1 1.01 -12.38 9.48
C MET A 1 0.46 -12.44 8.07
N ASP A 2 -0.73 -11.96 7.86
CA ASP A 2 -1.32 -11.83 6.52
C ASP A 2 -0.91 -10.47 5.95
N VAL A 3 0.10 -10.45 5.09
CA VAL A 3 0.64 -9.20 4.53
C VAL A 3 -0.44 -8.43 3.78
N GLN A 4 -1.25 -9.13 2.98
CA GLN A 4 -2.30 -8.46 2.21
C GLN A 4 -3.30 -7.75 3.13
N GLN A 5 -3.75 -8.42 4.17
CA GLN A 5 -4.71 -7.84 5.10
C GLN A 5 -4.13 -6.64 5.83
N GLU A 6 -2.87 -6.73 6.25
CA GLU A 6 -2.21 -5.61 6.90
C GLU A 6 -2.03 -4.43 5.96
N VAL A 7 -1.68 -4.68 4.70
CA VAL A 7 -1.58 -3.61 3.69
C VAL A 7 -2.93 -2.93 3.50
N LEU A 8 -4.01 -3.71 3.43
CA LEU A 8 -5.35 -3.15 3.28
C LEU A 8 -5.74 -2.28 4.48
N HIS A 9 -5.37 -2.69 5.69
CA HIS A 9 -5.61 -1.87 6.88
C HIS A 9 -4.87 -0.55 6.82
N VAL A 10 -3.60 -0.56 6.40
CA VAL A 10 -2.81 0.67 6.27
C VAL A 10 -3.43 1.59 5.22
N LEU A 11 -3.84 1.03 4.08
CA LEU A 11 -4.53 1.79 3.04
C LEU A 11 -5.79 2.45 3.59
N ASP A 12 -6.60 1.67 4.30
CA ASP A 12 -7.88 2.16 4.83
C ASP A 12 -7.67 3.30 5.81
N GLU A 13 -6.74 3.14 6.74
CA GLU A 13 -6.44 4.15 7.74
C GLU A 13 -5.84 5.41 7.12
N THR A 14 -4.86 5.23 6.24
CA THR A 14 -4.14 6.36 5.63
C THR A 14 -5.06 7.20 4.75
N LEU A 15 -5.92 6.55 3.98
CA LEU A 15 -6.79 7.23 3.02
C LEU A 15 -8.18 7.51 3.59
N SER A 16 -8.43 7.14 4.84
CA SER A 16 -9.71 7.35 5.52
C SER A 16 -10.88 6.78 4.72
N LEU A 17 -10.75 5.51 4.32
CA LEU A 17 -11.73 4.88 3.44
C LEU A 17 -12.92 4.27 4.17
N GLY A 18 -12.94 4.30 5.50
CA GLY A 18 -14.10 3.84 6.28
C GLY A 18 -14.40 2.36 6.14
N GLY A 19 -13.38 1.54 5.93
CA GLY A 19 -13.53 0.10 5.77
C GLY A 19 -13.57 -0.38 4.32
N ARG A 20 -13.64 0.54 3.35
CA ARG A 20 -13.74 0.16 1.94
C ARG A 20 -12.53 -0.63 1.45
N ALA A 21 -11.34 -0.26 1.94
CA ALA A 21 -10.11 -0.93 1.51
C ALA A 21 -10.08 -2.40 1.92
N LEU A 22 -10.75 -2.75 3.00
CA LEU A 22 -10.77 -4.12 3.49
C LEU A 22 -11.48 -5.08 2.53
N ARG A 23 -12.22 -4.53 1.57
CA ARG A 23 -12.93 -5.31 0.55
C ARG A 23 -12.15 -5.42 -0.75
N TYR A 24 -11.00 -4.76 -0.85
CA TYR A 24 -10.20 -4.77 -2.07
C TYR A 24 -9.57 -6.14 -2.27
N SER A 25 -9.44 -6.53 -3.54
CA SER A 25 -8.73 -7.75 -3.94
C SER A 25 -7.37 -7.37 -4.52
N ARG A 26 -6.57 -8.38 -4.84
CA ARG A 26 -5.28 -8.14 -5.50
C ARG A 26 -5.44 -7.43 -6.85
N ASP A 27 -6.56 -7.65 -7.51
CA ASP A 27 -6.83 -7.06 -8.83
C ASP A 27 -7.33 -5.62 -8.75
N THR A 28 -7.63 -5.12 -7.56
CA THR A 28 -8.13 -3.75 -7.38
C THR A 28 -7.06 -2.75 -7.78
N HIS A 29 -7.39 -1.87 -8.73
CA HIS A 29 -6.49 -0.80 -9.14
C HIS A 29 -6.45 0.30 -8.09
N LEU A 30 -5.26 0.83 -7.83
CA LEU A 30 -5.06 1.89 -6.84
C LEU A 30 -4.84 3.25 -7.49
N MET A 31 -3.68 3.46 -8.14
CA MET A 31 -3.42 4.75 -8.79
C MET A 31 -4.40 4.99 -9.93
N GLY A 32 -5.04 6.15 -9.88
CA GLY A 32 -6.01 6.53 -10.92
C GLY A 32 -7.42 6.02 -10.66
N SER A 33 -7.59 5.01 -9.80
CA SER A 33 -8.91 4.43 -9.50
C SER A 33 -9.41 4.81 -8.11
N VAL A 34 -8.48 5.10 -7.19
CA VAL A 34 -8.82 5.54 -5.83
C VAL A 34 -8.50 7.03 -5.76
N PRO A 35 -9.54 7.90 -5.76
CA PRO A 35 -9.30 9.36 -5.81
C PRO A 35 -8.51 9.88 -4.62
N GLU A 36 -8.60 9.21 -3.48
CA GLU A 36 -7.90 9.60 -2.27
C GLU A 36 -6.39 9.36 -2.35
N LEU A 37 -5.95 8.52 -3.29
CA LEU A 37 -4.54 8.19 -3.46
C LEU A 37 -3.88 9.16 -4.44
N ASP A 38 -3.38 10.27 -3.90
CA ASP A 38 -2.62 11.27 -4.67
C ASP A 38 -1.14 11.21 -4.24
N SER A 39 -0.33 12.16 -4.77
CA SER A 39 1.10 12.19 -4.49
C SER A 39 1.42 12.34 -3.00
N MET A 40 0.63 13.13 -2.28
CA MET A 40 0.83 13.33 -0.85
C MET A 40 0.43 12.08 -0.08
N ALA A 41 -0.67 11.44 -0.48
CA ALA A 41 -1.14 10.22 0.17
C ALA A 41 -0.15 9.08 -0.02
N VAL A 42 0.52 9.01 -1.17
CA VAL A 42 1.56 7.99 -1.41
C VAL A 42 2.67 8.11 -0.36
N VAL A 43 3.15 9.33 -0.10
CA VAL A 43 4.21 9.55 0.90
C VAL A 43 3.75 9.10 2.28
N THR A 44 2.53 9.47 2.68
CA THR A 44 1.97 9.09 3.97
C THR A 44 1.78 7.58 4.05
N LEU A 45 1.34 6.97 2.96
CA LEU A 45 1.14 5.52 2.89
C LEU A 45 2.45 4.77 3.07
N ILE A 46 3.52 5.22 2.41
CA ILE A 46 4.84 4.62 2.55
C ILE A 46 5.29 4.67 4.01
N THR A 47 5.14 5.81 4.66
CA THR A 47 5.49 5.96 6.08
C THR A 47 4.69 4.99 6.95
N GLY A 48 3.40 4.86 6.68
CA GLY A 48 2.55 3.92 7.41
C GLY A 48 2.98 2.47 7.22
N LEU A 49 3.36 2.11 6.00
CA LEU A 49 3.84 0.76 5.71
C LEU A 49 5.17 0.50 6.41
N GLU A 50 6.08 1.46 6.42
CA GLU A 50 7.35 1.34 7.14
C GLU A 50 7.13 1.08 8.62
N ASP A 51 6.23 1.84 9.24
CA ASP A 51 5.92 1.68 10.66
C ASP A 51 5.24 0.34 10.95
N ARG A 52 4.29 -0.03 10.10
CA ARG A 52 3.48 -1.24 10.33
C ARG A 52 4.31 -2.51 10.19
N PHE A 53 5.21 -2.55 9.22
CA PHE A 53 5.98 -3.75 8.90
C PHE A 53 7.42 -3.70 9.39
N GLY A 54 7.86 -2.57 9.94
CA GLY A 54 9.24 -2.40 10.38
C GLY A 54 10.23 -2.47 9.23
N ILE A 55 9.86 -1.92 8.08
CA ILE A 55 10.68 -1.95 6.86
C ILE A 55 11.17 -0.53 6.53
N VAL A 56 12.18 -0.47 5.65
CA VAL A 56 12.69 0.80 5.13
C VAL A 56 12.43 0.82 3.63
N VAL A 57 11.80 1.89 3.15
CA VAL A 57 11.47 2.06 1.73
C VAL A 57 12.22 3.29 1.21
N ASP A 58 13.11 3.08 0.25
CA ASP A 58 13.84 4.16 -0.40
C ASP A 58 13.10 4.59 -1.67
N ASP A 59 13.33 5.84 -2.10
CA ASP A 59 12.72 6.35 -3.33
C ASP A 59 13.03 5.45 -4.54
N ASP A 60 14.24 4.89 -4.57
CA ASP A 60 14.67 4.01 -5.66
C ASP A 60 13.94 2.67 -5.68
N ASP A 61 13.31 2.29 -4.57
CA ASP A 61 12.55 1.04 -4.47
C ASP A 61 11.19 1.13 -5.13
N ILE A 62 10.71 2.34 -5.39
CA ILE A 62 9.35 2.59 -5.84
C ILE A 62 9.37 3.02 -7.30
N ASP A 63 8.52 2.38 -8.11
CA ASP A 63 8.32 2.78 -9.50
C ASP A 63 6.82 2.99 -9.77
N GLY A 64 6.48 3.28 -11.02
CA GLY A 64 5.09 3.54 -11.39
C GLY A 64 4.17 2.34 -11.21
N ASP A 65 4.71 1.15 -11.15
CA ASP A 65 3.91 -0.07 -11.03
C ASP A 65 3.67 -0.48 -9.58
N THR A 66 4.46 0.03 -8.63
CA THR A 66 4.35 -0.35 -7.23
C THR A 66 2.94 -0.11 -6.69
N PHE A 67 2.35 1.03 -7.01
CA PHE A 67 1.02 1.42 -6.56
C PHE A 67 -0.06 1.25 -7.62
N ALA A 68 0.21 0.47 -8.67
CA ALA A 68 -0.76 0.27 -9.74
C ALA A 68 -1.97 -0.53 -9.24
N SER A 69 -1.74 -1.55 -8.42
CA SER A 69 -2.80 -2.39 -7.89
C SER A 69 -2.48 -2.82 -6.46
N VAL A 70 -3.49 -3.37 -5.78
CA VAL A 70 -3.28 -3.97 -4.46
C VAL A 70 -2.24 -5.07 -4.53
N GLY A 71 -2.33 -5.93 -5.55
CA GLY A 71 -1.39 -7.04 -5.71
C GLY A 71 0.05 -6.59 -5.85
N SER A 72 0.30 -5.57 -6.68
CA SER A 72 1.67 -5.07 -6.85
C SER A 72 2.21 -4.45 -5.56
N LEU A 73 1.37 -3.75 -4.81
CA LEU A 73 1.76 -3.17 -3.53
C LEU A 73 2.02 -4.26 -2.49
N VAL A 74 1.16 -5.27 -2.41
CA VAL A 74 1.33 -6.38 -1.48
C VAL A 74 2.62 -7.14 -1.79
N ASP A 75 2.90 -7.41 -3.06
CA ASP A 75 4.11 -8.12 -3.47
C ASP A 75 5.36 -7.32 -3.11
N PHE A 76 5.33 -6.01 -3.30
CA PHE A 76 6.42 -5.12 -2.92
C PHE A 76 6.69 -5.20 -1.41
N VAL A 77 5.64 -5.07 -0.60
CA VAL A 77 5.76 -5.11 0.87
C VAL A 77 6.24 -6.49 1.31
N ALA A 78 5.68 -7.56 0.75
CA ALA A 78 6.06 -8.91 1.10
C ALA A 78 7.54 -9.17 0.81
N GLY A 79 8.05 -8.64 -0.30
CA GLY A 79 9.47 -8.72 -0.63
C GLY A 79 10.35 -8.02 0.40
N LYS A 80 9.92 -6.87 0.89
CA LYS A 80 10.66 -6.13 1.92
C LYS A 80 10.64 -6.84 3.26
N VAL A 81 9.49 -7.41 3.65
CA VAL A 81 9.35 -8.14 4.90
C VAL A 81 10.21 -9.39 4.91
N ALA A 82 10.32 -10.07 3.76
CA ALA A 82 11.09 -11.30 3.62
C ALA A 82 12.60 -11.05 3.46
N ALA A 83 12.99 -9.84 3.17
CA ALA A 83 14.40 -9.50 2.92
C ALA A 83 15.25 -9.55 4.19
#